data_4722237d8ff6e28d88ebbf44a9d9ab44
#
_entry.id   4722237d8ff6e28d88ebbf44a9d9ab44
#
_cell.length_a   1.000
_cell.length_b   1.000
_cell.length_c   1.000
_cell.angle_alpha   90.00
_cell.angle_beta   90.00
_cell.angle_gamma   90.00
#
_symmetry.space_group_name_H-M   'P 1'
#
loop_
_entity.id
_entity.type
_entity.pdbx_description
1 polymer ?
#
loop_
_entity_poly.entity_id
_entity_poly.type
_entity_poly.pdbx_seq_one_letter_code
_entity_poly.pdbx_strand_id
1 'polypeptide(L)' 'MLAEVAATIGNSGSNIEQVEVVGRHDDHSVLSFLIKVKDRRHLARILRDVRNMHNVVRVARDSA' A
#
# COMPACT_ATOMS: atom_id res chain seq x y z
N MET A 1 0.07 0.87 -12.28
CA MET A 1 -0.18 1.42 -10.93
C MET A 1 -0.21 0.34 -9.85
N LEU A 2 -1.14 -0.60 -9.92
CA LEU A 2 -1.27 -1.66 -8.91
C LEU A 2 0.02 -2.46 -8.75
N ALA A 3 0.62 -2.89 -9.86
CA ALA A 3 1.83 -3.69 -9.84
C ALA A 3 3.00 -2.94 -9.18
N GLU A 4 3.09 -1.64 -9.38
CA GLU A 4 4.16 -0.82 -8.80
C GLU A 4 4.00 -0.73 -7.28
N VAL A 5 2.79 -0.53 -6.79
CA VAL A 5 2.52 -0.46 -5.37
C VAL A 5 2.77 -1.81 -4.71
N ALA A 6 2.29 -2.88 -5.33
CA ALA A 6 2.51 -4.23 -4.82
C ALA A 6 4.00 -4.58 -4.76
N ALA A 7 4.77 -4.21 -5.78
CA ALA A 7 6.21 -4.43 -5.80
C ALA A 7 6.91 -3.64 -4.68
N THR A 8 6.51 -2.40 -4.45
CA THR A 8 7.08 -1.58 -3.37
C THR A 8 6.82 -2.22 -2.02
N ILE A 9 5.61 -2.67 -1.76
CA ILE A 9 5.24 -3.33 -0.50
C ILE A 9 6.03 -4.63 -0.34
N GLY A 10 6.11 -5.43 -1.40
CA GLY A 10 6.86 -6.69 -1.37
C GLY A 10 8.34 -6.48 -1.13
N ASN A 11 8.94 -5.47 -1.76
CA ASN A 11 10.35 -5.15 -1.59
C ASN A 11 10.67 -4.63 -0.19
N SER A 12 9.68 -4.16 0.54
CA SER A 12 9.84 -3.75 1.94
C SER A 12 9.81 -4.92 2.92
N GLY A 13 9.78 -6.14 2.42
CA GLY A 13 9.79 -7.35 3.25
C GLY A 13 8.43 -7.73 3.81
N SER A 14 7.39 -7.14 3.31
CA SER A 14 6.02 -7.44 3.73
C SER A 14 5.41 -8.55 2.88
N ASN A 15 4.49 -9.28 3.49
CA ASN A 15 3.69 -10.28 2.79
C ASN A 15 2.31 -9.71 2.50
N ILE A 16 1.95 -9.63 1.23
CA ILE A 16 0.63 -9.17 0.82
C ILE A 16 -0.32 -10.35 0.86
N GLU A 17 -1.32 -10.27 1.73
CA GLU A 17 -2.29 -11.35 1.89
C GLU A 17 -3.52 -11.14 1.02
N GLN A 18 -3.88 -9.88 0.77
CA GLN A 18 -5.05 -9.58 -0.03
C GLN A 18 -4.89 -8.21 -0.68
N VAL A 19 -5.39 -8.10 -1.91
CA VAL A 19 -5.43 -6.83 -2.65
C VAL A 19 -6.84 -6.67 -3.20
N GLU A 20 -7.37 -5.46 -3.10
CA GLU A 20 -8.72 -5.18 -3.57
C GLU A 20 -8.77 -3.77 -4.18
N VAL A 21 -9.47 -3.65 -5.29
CA VAL A 21 -9.81 -2.34 -5.85
C VAL A 21 -11.15 -1.93 -5.23
N VAL A 22 -11.10 -0.96 -4.33
CA VAL A 22 -12.26 -0.54 -3.56
C VAL A 22 -13.11 0.47 -4.32
N GLY A 23 -12.47 1.32 -5.11
CA GLY A 23 -13.17 2.33 -5.88
C GLY A 23 -12.37 2.79 -7.08
N ARG A 24 -13.09 3.22 -8.12
CA ARG A 24 -12.49 3.76 -9.32
C ARG A 24 -13.10 5.11 -9.64
N HIS A 25 -12.24 6.06 -9.97
CA HIS A 25 -12.62 7.40 -10.37
C HIS A 25 -11.91 7.75 -11.67
N ASP A 26 -12.26 8.86 -12.30
CA ASP A 26 -11.69 9.22 -13.59
C ASP A 26 -10.17 9.42 -13.55
N ASP A 27 -9.66 9.98 -12.46
CA ASP A 27 -8.26 10.37 -12.32
C ASP A 27 -7.47 9.53 -11.32
N HIS A 28 -8.14 8.65 -10.56
CA HIS A 28 -7.47 7.82 -9.56
C HIS A 28 -8.28 6.57 -9.22
N SER A 29 -7.62 5.62 -8.57
CA SER A 29 -8.27 4.44 -8.01
C SER A 29 -7.94 4.32 -6.54
N VAL A 30 -8.85 3.73 -5.78
CA VAL A 30 -8.64 3.43 -4.38
C VAL A 30 -8.35 1.95 -4.24
N LEU A 31 -7.18 1.63 -3.71
CA LEU A 31 -6.72 0.27 -3.53
C LEU A 31 -6.60 -0.04 -2.04
N SER A 32 -7.00 -1.25 -1.68
CA SER A 32 -6.86 -1.75 -0.32
C SER A 32 -5.92 -2.94 -0.31
N PHE A 33 -4.94 -2.92 0.59
CA PHE A 33 -3.98 -4.01 0.78
C PHE A 33 -4.08 -4.53 2.19
N LEU A 34 -4.24 -5.82 2.34
CA LEU A 34 -4.07 -6.49 3.63
C LEU A 34 -2.67 -7.08 3.65
N ILE A 35 -1.83 -6.57 4.53
CA ILE A 35 -0.42 -6.97 4.59
C ILE A 35 -0.07 -7.45 5.99
N LYS A 36 0.93 -8.31 6.05
CA LYS A 36 1.49 -8.79 7.30
C LYS A 36 2.82 -8.12 7.53
N VAL A 37 2.98 -7.48 8.68
CA VAL A 37 4.20 -6.76 9.04
C VAL A 37 4.78 -7.30 10.32
N LYS A 38 6.10 -7.08 10.52
CA LYS A 38 6.81 -7.56 11.69
C LYS A 38 6.49 -6.74 12.93
N ASP A 39 6.44 -5.42 12.79
CA ASP A 39 6.22 -4.50 13.90
C ASP A 39 5.82 -3.12 13.36
N ARG A 40 5.70 -2.15 14.27
CA ARG A 40 5.30 -0.79 13.92
C ARG A 40 6.31 -0.08 13.02
N ARG A 41 7.60 -0.32 13.22
CA ARG A 41 8.66 0.29 12.41
C ARG A 41 8.56 -0.20 10.98
N HIS A 42 8.31 -1.49 10.81
CA HIS A 42 8.15 -2.10 9.51
C HIS A 42 6.96 -1.48 8.78
N LEU A 43 5.82 -1.36 9.47
CA LEU A 43 4.63 -0.74 8.91
C LEU A 43 4.89 0.72 8.52
N ALA A 44 5.53 1.48 9.40
CA ALA A 44 5.81 2.90 9.14
C ALA A 44 6.70 3.07 7.90
N ARG A 45 7.69 2.20 7.74
CA ARG A 45 8.57 2.24 6.56
C ARG A 45 7.80 1.93 5.28
N ILE A 46 6.92 0.93 5.32
CA ILE A 46 6.09 0.58 4.16
C ILE A 46 5.20 1.76 3.78
N LEU A 47 4.52 2.34 4.75
CA LEU A 47 3.64 3.48 4.50
C LEU A 47 4.41 4.67 3.91
N ARG A 48 5.62 4.93 4.42
CA ARG A 48 6.47 5.99 3.89
C ARG A 48 6.89 5.70 2.45
N ASP A 49 7.33 4.48 2.17
CA ASP A 49 7.79 4.10 0.83
C ASP A 49 6.66 4.21 -0.18
N VAL A 50 5.47 3.76 0.17
CA VAL A 50 4.30 3.87 -0.71
C VAL A 50 3.91 5.33 -0.90
N ARG A 51 3.93 6.13 0.17
CA ARG A 51 3.58 7.55 0.11
C ARG A 51 4.53 8.34 -0.78
N ASN A 52 5.79 7.93 -0.83
CA ASN A 52 6.80 8.61 -1.65
C ASN A 52 6.72 8.25 -3.13
N MET A 53 5.89 7.30 -3.51
CA MET A 53 5.69 7.00 -4.92
C MET A 53 4.95 8.16 -5.59
N HIS A 54 5.45 8.61 -6.73
CA HIS A 54 4.88 9.78 -7.40
C HIS A 54 3.45 9.57 -7.90
N ASN A 55 3.06 8.33 -8.11
CA ASN A 55 1.70 7.98 -8.54
C ASN A 55 0.71 7.87 -7.39
N VAL A 56 1.18 7.95 -6.16
CA VAL A 56 0.34 7.79 -4.97
C VAL A 56 0.04 9.17 -4.38
N VAL A 57 -1.23 9.50 -4.31
CA VAL A 57 -1.69 10.80 -3.82
C VAL A 57 -1.88 10.78 -2.32
N ARG A 58 -2.39 9.68 -1.79
CA ARG A 58 -2.70 9.57 -0.37
C ARG A 58 -2.59 8.14 0.11
N VAL A 59 -2.08 7.97 1.33
CA VAL A 59 -2.02 6.68 2.00
C VAL A 59 -2.68 6.83 3.36
N ALA A 60 -3.54 5.88 3.69
CA ALA A 60 -4.18 5.83 4.99
C ALA A 60 -4.09 4.42 5.55
N ARG A 61 -3.98 4.33 6.87
CA ARG A 61 -3.99 3.07 7.58
C ARG A 61 -5.39 2.82 8.11
N ASP A 62 -5.89 1.61 7.87
CA ASP A 62 -7.15 1.18 8.42
C ASP A 62 -6.88 0.25 9.58
N SER A 63 -7.32 0.63 10.76
CA SER A 63 -7.18 -0.18 11.97
C SER A 63 -8.42 -1.04 12.14
N ALA A 64 -8.20 -2.33 12.11
CA ALA A 64 -9.28 -3.28 12.36
C ALA A 64 -9.61 -3.34 13.86
#